data_38c890a2711d5dc2bd2a2056dc18679a
#
_entry.id   38c890a2711d5dc2bd2a2056dc18679a
#
_cell.length_a   1.000
_cell.length_b   1.000
_cell.length_c   1.000
_cell.angle_alpha   90.00
_cell.angle_beta   90.00
_cell.angle_gamma   90.00
#
_symmetry.space_group_name_H-M   'P 1'
#
loop_
_entity.id
_entity.type
_entity.pdbx_description
1 polymer ?
#
loop_
_entity_poly.entity_id
_entity_poly.type
_entity_poly.pdbx_seq_one_letter_code
_entity_poly.pdbx_strand_id
1 'polypeptide(L)'
;MAEKLISDILSQDEVILSINSGSGICEARVEKNLPFRIREQWATIGYEDRSWHIHLNLEEVAEARFVTETRTNGLISYSIRFYDSKGNLAMRANFVKMYDKQGKIIQDRVAKYGDIFKKYGEEEIVYLGRK
;
A
#
# COMPACT_ATOMS: atom_id res chain seq x y z
N MET A 1 5.25 -1.46 13.80
CA MET A 1 5.81 -1.03 12.49
C MET A 1 4.80 -1.06 11.36
N ALA A 2 4.01 -2.12 11.24
CA ALA A 2 2.98 -2.21 10.20
C ALA A 2 2.00 -1.03 10.25
N GLU A 3 1.59 -0.65 11.44
CA GLU A 3 0.66 0.47 11.65
C GLU A 3 1.22 1.78 11.10
N LYS A 4 2.50 2.05 11.37
CA LYS A 4 3.14 3.27 10.89
C LYS A 4 3.26 3.29 9.37
N LEU A 5 3.65 2.17 8.78
CA LEU A 5 3.79 2.08 7.33
C LEU A 5 2.44 2.28 6.64
N ILE A 6 1.39 1.64 7.13
CA ILE A 6 0.03 1.82 6.59
C ILE A 6 -0.39 3.28 6.74
N SER A 7 -0.17 3.88 7.91
CA SER A 7 -0.51 5.28 8.14
C SER A 7 0.22 6.21 7.16
N ASP A 8 1.50 5.97 6.92
CA ASP A 8 2.28 6.76 5.96
C ASP A 8 1.74 6.60 4.53
N ILE A 9 1.34 5.39 4.15
CA ILE A 9 0.71 5.15 2.84
C ILE A 9 -0.61 5.92 2.73
N LEU A 10 -1.44 5.86 3.76
CA LEU A 10 -2.76 6.51 3.76
C LEU A 10 -2.66 8.03 3.80
N SER A 11 -1.52 8.58 4.15
CA SER A 11 -1.30 10.04 4.12
C SER A 11 -0.95 10.55 2.72
N GLN A 12 -0.71 9.65 1.77
CA GLN A 12 -0.35 10.03 0.40
C GLN A 12 -1.58 10.22 -0.46
N ASP A 13 -1.47 11.12 -1.44
CA ASP A 13 -2.49 11.30 -2.45
C ASP A 13 -2.34 10.24 -3.54
N GLU A 14 -3.42 9.94 -4.23
CA GLU A 14 -3.42 9.09 -5.42
C GLU A 14 -2.85 7.70 -5.16
N VAL A 15 -3.39 7.04 -4.15
CA VAL A 15 -3.07 5.64 -3.84
C VAL A 15 -4.36 4.82 -3.98
N ILE A 16 -4.25 3.66 -4.60
CA ILE A 16 -5.33 2.69 -4.70
C ILE A 16 -4.91 1.44 -3.94
N LEU A 17 -5.72 1.05 -2.95
CA LEU A 17 -5.53 -0.20 -2.24
C LEU A 17 -6.24 -1.31 -3.02
N SER A 18 -5.62 -2.47 -3.14
CA SER A 18 -6.26 -3.60 -3.81
C SER A 18 -6.10 -4.88 -3.02
N ILE A 19 -7.13 -5.72 -3.10
CA ILE A 19 -7.16 -7.05 -2.52
C ILE A 19 -7.59 -8.01 -3.62
N ASN A 20 -6.81 -9.05 -3.83
CA ASN A 20 -7.09 -10.07 -4.83
C ASN A 20 -7.78 -11.26 -4.17
N SER A 21 -8.76 -11.81 -4.86
CA SER A 21 -9.50 -12.98 -4.42
C SER A 21 -9.59 -13.94 -5.60
N GLY A 22 -8.51 -14.69 -5.87
CA GLY A 22 -8.47 -15.58 -7.02
C GLY A 22 -8.61 -14.82 -8.34
N SER A 23 -9.71 -14.98 -9.03
CA SER A 23 -9.97 -14.33 -10.31
C SER A 23 -10.54 -12.91 -10.18
N GLY A 24 -10.80 -12.46 -8.96
CA GLY A 24 -11.36 -11.14 -8.71
C GLY A 24 -10.38 -10.20 -8.04
N ILE A 25 -10.60 -8.91 -8.21
CA ILE A 25 -9.82 -7.87 -7.54
C ILE A 25 -10.78 -6.80 -7.01
N CYS A 26 -10.56 -6.40 -5.77
CA CYS A 26 -11.29 -5.29 -5.16
C CYS A 26 -10.33 -4.12 -5.00
N GLU A 27 -10.73 -2.97 -5.52
CA GLU A 27 -9.90 -1.76 -5.46
C GLU A 27 -10.63 -0.65 -4.72
N ALA A 28 -9.88 0.07 -3.88
CA ALA A 28 -10.42 1.18 -3.10
C ALA A 28 -9.44 2.35 -3.17
N ARG A 29 -9.93 3.51 -3.59
CA ARG A 29 -9.10 4.72 -3.67
C ARG A 29 -8.96 5.33 -2.27
N VAL A 30 -7.73 5.65 -1.90
CA VAL A 30 -7.45 6.36 -0.65
C VAL A 30 -7.91 7.80 -0.82
N GLU A 31 -8.79 8.23 0.06
CA GLU A 31 -9.31 9.60 0.08
C GLU A 31 -8.69 10.38 1.23
N LYS A 32 -8.71 11.70 1.12
CA LYS A 32 -8.26 12.56 2.20
C LYS A 32 -9.10 12.30 3.45
N ASN A 33 -8.43 12.19 4.61
CA ASN A 33 -9.06 11.91 5.90
C ASN A 33 -9.75 10.55 5.98
N LEU A 34 -9.26 9.58 5.21
CA LEU A 34 -9.78 8.23 5.29
C LEU A 34 -9.59 7.67 6.70
N PRO A 35 -10.65 7.16 7.34
CA PRO A 35 -10.52 6.60 8.68
C PRO A 35 -9.56 5.41 8.72
N PHE A 36 -8.75 5.36 9.75
CA PHE A 36 -7.82 4.27 10.00
C PHE A 36 -7.67 4.09 11.49
N ARG A 37 -7.91 2.87 11.97
CA ARG A 37 -7.76 2.56 13.38
C ARG A 37 -7.29 1.14 13.61
N ILE A 38 -6.66 0.94 14.75
CA ILE A 38 -6.18 -0.36 15.19
C ILE A 38 -7.00 -0.77 16.42
N ARG A 39 -7.50 -1.98 16.39
CA ARG A 39 -8.17 -2.59 17.55
C ARG A 39 -7.64 -4.01 17.67
N GLU A 40 -6.94 -4.27 18.77
CA GLU A 40 -6.25 -5.54 19.00
C GLU A 40 -5.28 -5.83 17.84
N GLN A 41 -5.40 -6.95 17.15
CA GLN A 41 -4.56 -7.27 15.98
C GLN A 41 -5.12 -6.76 14.67
N TRP A 42 -6.31 -6.13 14.68
CA TRP A 42 -6.99 -5.74 13.45
C TRP A 42 -6.78 -4.27 13.11
N ALA A 43 -6.29 -4.05 11.90
CA ALA A 43 -6.27 -2.72 11.30
C ALA A 43 -7.52 -2.57 10.43
N THR A 44 -8.28 -1.50 10.67
CA THR A 44 -9.46 -1.18 9.87
C THR A 44 -9.18 0.08 9.08
N ILE A 45 -9.26 -0.04 7.77
CA ILE A 45 -9.06 1.06 6.81
C ILE A 45 -10.40 1.31 6.15
N GLY A 46 -10.89 2.56 6.23
CA GLY A 46 -12.12 2.93 5.56
C GLY A 46 -13.30 3.12 6.49
N TYR A 47 -14.49 3.03 5.93
CA TYR A 47 -15.75 3.45 6.57
C TYR A 47 -16.51 2.25 7.10
N GLU A 48 -16.47 2.01 8.40
CA GLU A 48 -17.14 0.86 9.02
C GLU A 48 -18.66 0.92 8.92
N ASP A 49 -19.22 2.11 8.88
CA ASP A 49 -20.66 2.32 8.93
C ASP A 49 -21.32 2.52 7.57
N ARG A 50 -20.57 2.43 6.48
CA ARG A 50 -21.14 2.67 5.15
C ARG A 50 -20.33 2.01 4.03
N SER A 51 -19.80 2.78 3.07
CA SER A 51 -19.48 2.32 1.73
C SER A 51 -18.49 1.17 1.65
N TRP A 52 -17.36 1.25 2.36
CA TRP A 52 -16.37 0.18 2.31
C TRP A 52 -15.37 0.28 3.45
N HIS A 53 -14.80 -0.84 3.78
CA HIS A 53 -13.67 -0.90 4.69
C HIS A 53 -12.87 -2.18 4.46
N ILE A 54 -11.61 -2.16 4.88
CA ILE A 54 -10.70 -3.29 4.82
C ILE A 54 -10.28 -3.61 6.24
N HIS A 55 -10.41 -4.88 6.62
CA HIS A 55 -9.84 -5.38 7.86
C HIS A 55 -8.59 -6.17 7.54
N LEU A 56 -7.46 -5.78 8.12
CA LEU A 56 -6.19 -6.45 7.92
C LEU A 56 -5.70 -7.00 9.25
N ASN A 57 -5.46 -8.31 9.31
CA ASN A 57 -4.95 -8.95 10.53
C ASN A 57 -3.44 -8.74 10.62
N LEU A 58 -3.02 -7.83 11.48
CA LEU A 58 -1.61 -7.46 11.61
C LEU A 58 -0.74 -8.56 12.22
N GLU A 59 -1.32 -9.54 12.89
CA GLU A 59 -0.55 -10.69 13.38
C GLU A 59 -0.15 -11.63 12.25
N GLU A 60 -0.92 -11.65 11.17
CA GLU A 60 -0.64 -12.51 10.03
C GLU A 60 0.20 -11.83 8.95
N VAL A 61 0.23 -10.50 8.93
CA VAL A 61 1.02 -9.75 7.96
C VAL A 61 2.48 -9.75 8.40
N ALA A 62 3.32 -10.44 7.64
CA ALA A 62 4.71 -10.70 8.02
C ALA A 62 5.70 -9.71 7.40
N GLU A 63 5.43 -9.24 6.21
CA GLU A 63 6.36 -8.37 5.50
C GLU A 63 5.65 -7.43 4.53
N ALA A 64 6.32 -6.32 4.23
CA ALA A 64 5.94 -5.42 3.15
C ALA A 64 7.08 -5.39 2.15
N ARG A 65 6.73 -5.31 0.87
CA ARG A 65 7.71 -5.22 -0.21
C ARG A 65 7.47 -3.97 -1.04
N PHE A 66 8.53 -3.23 -1.28
CA PHE A 66 8.52 -2.10 -2.20
C PHE A 66 8.81 -2.65 -3.58
N VAL A 67 7.83 -2.59 -4.47
CA VAL A 67 7.91 -3.23 -5.78
C VAL A 67 7.74 -2.21 -6.89
N THR A 68 8.71 -2.18 -7.80
CA THR A 68 8.61 -1.43 -9.04
C THR A 68 8.63 -2.42 -10.19
N GLU A 69 7.74 -2.22 -11.16
CA GLU A 69 7.65 -3.09 -12.32
C GLU A 69 7.57 -2.26 -13.60
N THR A 70 8.30 -2.68 -14.64
CA THR A 70 8.20 -2.06 -15.96
C THR A 70 6.98 -2.64 -16.66
N ARG A 71 6.05 -1.76 -17.03
CA ARG A 71 4.85 -2.15 -17.78
C ARG A 71 5.17 -2.35 -19.26
N THR A 72 4.21 -2.95 -19.98
CA THR A 72 4.33 -3.17 -21.42
C THR A 72 4.50 -1.88 -22.21
N ASN A 73 3.99 -0.75 -21.69
CA ASN A 73 4.15 0.56 -22.31
C ASN A 73 5.49 1.25 -21.97
N GLY A 74 6.37 0.56 -21.24
CA GLY A 74 7.68 1.09 -20.82
C GLY A 74 7.68 1.93 -19.57
N LEU A 75 6.51 2.24 -19.03
CA LEU A 75 6.41 3.02 -17.78
C LEU A 75 6.59 2.11 -16.56
N ILE A 76 7.14 2.67 -15.49
CA ILE A 76 7.36 1.94 -14.26
C ILE A 76 6.17 2.14 -13.32
N SER A 77 5.65 1.06 -12.76
CA SER A 77 4.63 1.10 -11.72
C SER A 77 5.27 0.97 -10.35
N TYR A 78 4.66 1.63 -9.35
CA TYR A 78 5.18 1.69 -7.99
C TYR A 78 4.12 1.16 -7.04
N SER A 79 4.51 0.21 -6.19
CA SER A 79 3.59 -0.33 -5.19
C SER A 79 4.31 -0.74 -3.92
N ILE A 80 3.54 -0.83 -2.83
CA ILE A 80 3.97 -1.45 -1.59
C ILE A 80 3.01 -2.59 -1.35
N ARG A 81 3.53 -3.81 -1.23
CA ARG A 81 2.73 -5.02 -1.12
C ARG A 81 2.93 -5.68 0.23
N PHE A 82 1.85 -6.07 0.86
CA PHE A 82 1.86 -6.72 2.16
C PHE A 82 1.61 -8.21 1.99
N TYR A 83 2.48 -9.03 2.58
CA TYR A 83 2.42 -10.49 2.48
C TYR A 83 2.31 -11.12 3.85
N ASP A 84 1.61 -12.25 3.93
CA ASP A 84 1.58 -13.06 5.14
C ASP A 84 2.84 -13.94 5.24
N SER A 85 2.97 -14.70 6.34
CA SER A 85 4.14 -15.55 6.57
C SER A 85 4.25 -16.71 5.59
N LYS A 86 3.17 -17.03 4.88
CA LYS A 86 3.14 -18.08 3.87
C LYS A 86 3.45 -17.57 2.47
N GLY A 87 3.68 -16.26 2.34
CA GLY A 87 3.98 -15.64 1.07
C GLY A 87 2.75 -15.23 0.27
N ASN A 88 1.56 -15.28 0.87
CA ASN A 88 0.34 -14.86 0.19
C ASN A 88 0.19 -13.35 0.27
N LEU A 89 -0.23 -12.74 -0.84
CA LEU A 89 -0.48 -11.31 -0.90
C LEU A 89 -1.74 -10.97 -0.10
N ALA A 90 -1.59 -10.15 0.93
CA ALA A 90 -2.70 -9.70 1.75
C ALA A 90 -3.34 -8.42 1.19
N MET A 91 -2.49 -7.45 0.83
CA MET A 91 -2.97 -6.17 0.31
C MET A 91 -1.86 -5.52 -0.51
N ARG A 92 -2.26 -4.77 -1.52
CA ARG A 92 -1.34 -3.98 -2.34
C ARG A 92 -1.75 -2.52 -2.29
N ALA A 93 -0.77 -1.64 -2.06
CA ALA A 93 -0.96 -0.20 -2.19
C ALA A 93 -0.28 0.24 -3.48
N ASN A 94 -1.08 0.65 -4.45
CA ASN A 94 -0.61 1.08 -5.76
C ASN A 94 -0.54 2.59 -5.81
N PHE A 95 0.65 3.12 -6.09
CA PHE A 95 0.85 4.56 -6.26
C PHE A 95 0.54 4.90 -7.70
N VAL A 96 -0.57 5.58 -7.92
CA VAL A 96 -1.06 5.91 -9.27
C VAL A 96 -0.82 7.37 -9.60
N LYS A 97 -1.06 7.74 -10.86
CA LYS A 97 -0.82 9.11 -11.36
C LYS A 97 0.61 9.58 -11.12
N MET A 98 1.56 8.68 -11.34
CA MET A 98 2.98 9.00 -11.23
C MET A 98 3.54 9.71 -12.44
N TYR A 99 2.76 9.78 -13.52
CA TYR A 99 3.17 10.36 -14.81
C TYR A 99 2.16 11.41 -15.27
N ASP A 100 2.66 12.43 -15.97
CA ASP A 100 1.80 13.44 -16.58
C ASP A 100 1.19 12.93 -17.89
N LYS A 101 0.40 13.79 -18.57
CA LYS A 101 -0.28 13.40 -19.80
C LYS A 101 0.68 13.06 -20.95
N GLN A 102 1.92 13.56 -20.90
CA GLN A 102 2.94 13.30 -21.90
C GLN A 102 3.79 12.08 -21.53
N GLY A 103 3.48 11.38 -20.44
CA GLY A 103 4.23 10.22 -19.99
C GLY A 103 5.51 10.55 -19.24
N LYS A 104 5.68 11.80 -18.82
CA LYS A 104 6.83 12.20 -18.02
C LYS A 104 6.56 11.98 -16.54
N ILE A 105 7.57 11.51 -15.82
CA ILE A 105 7.45 11.24 -14.40
C ILE A 105 7.18 12.53 -13.61
N ILE A 106 6.28 12.45 -12.66
CA ILE A 106 5.99 13.56 -11.75
C ILE A 106 6.93 13.40 -10.55
N GLN A 107 7.98 14.22 -10.48
CA GLN A 107 9.06 14.07 -9.50
C GLN A 107 8.58 14.06 -8.06
N ASP A 108 7.64 14.93 -7.70
CA ASP A 108 7.10 14.99 -6.34
C ASP A 108 6.43 13.68 -5.92
N ARG A 109 5.76 13.03 -6.85
CA ARG A 109 5.07 11.77 -6.58
C ARG A 109 6.07 10.65 -6.31
N VAL A 110 7.10 10.55 -7.14
CA VAL A 110 8.15 9.55 -6.97
C VAL A 110 8.96 9.82 -5.70
N ALA A 111 9.21 11.11 -5.40
CA ALA A 111 9.91 11.48 -4.17
C ALA A 111 9.16 11.03 -2.92
N LYS A 112 7.84 11.14 -2.90
CA LYS A 112 7.02 10.69 -1.76
C LYS A 112 7.12 9.18 -1.55
N TYR A 113 7.08 8.41 -2.63
CA TYR A 113 7.32 6.97 -2.56
C TYR A 113 8.72 6.67 -2.04
N GLY A 114 9.73 7.37 -2.56
CA GLY A 114 11.11 7.21 -2.13
C GLY A 114 11.33 7.59 -0.67
N ASP A 115 10.62 8.59 -0.17
CA ASP A 115 10.72 9.01 1.23
C ASP A 115 10.21 7.91 2.17
N ILE A 116 9.12 7.23 1.80
CA ILE A 116 8.63 6.09 2.58
C ILE A 116 9.68 4.97 2.55
N PHE A 117 10.23 4.67 1.38
CA PHE A 117 11.27 3.66 1.23
C PHE A 117 12.46 3.94 2.17
N LYS A 118 12.94 5.17 2.19
CA LYS A 118 14.06 5.57 3.06
C LYS A 118 13.70 5.47 4.54
N LYS A 119 12.50 5.87 4.89
CA LYS A 119 12.04 5.84 6.29
C LYS A 119 12.05 4.43 6.86
N TYR A 120 11.81 3.42 6.03
CA TYR A 120 11.72 2.03 6.48
C TYR A 120 12.96 1.20 6.14
N GLY A 121 14.11 1.85 5.93
CA GLY A 121 15.41 1.20 5.90
C GLY A 121 16.05 0.99 4.53
N GLU A 122 15.43 1.48 3.47
CA GLU A 122 15.96 1.40 2.10
C GLU A 122 16.16 -0.04 1.61
N GLU A 123 15.35 -0.97 2.13
CA GLU A 123 15.36 -2.37 1.70
C GLU A 123 14.05 -2.68 0.97
N GLU A 124 14.12 -3.52 -0.04
CA GLU A 124 12.93 -3.93 -0.78
C GLU A 124 11.92 -4.64 0.12
N ILE A 125 12.43 -5.41 1.09
CA ILE A 125 11.60 -6.17 2.02
C ILE A 125 11.73 -5.58 3.42
N VAL A 126 10.59 -5.25 4.01
CA VAL A 126 10.51 -4.77 5.39
C VAL A 126 9.78 -5.82 6.20
N TYR A 127 10.43 -6.35 7.23
CA TYR A 127 9.82 -7.37 8.10
C TYR A 127 8.96 -6.68 9.15
N LEU A 128 7.70 -7.08 9.22
CA LEU A 128 6.67 -6.44 10.05
C LEU A 128 6.26 -7.26 11.26
N GLY A 129 6.90 -8.40 11.45
CA GLY A 129 6.50 -9.31 12.51
C GLY A 129 6.29 -8.65 13.85
N ARG A 130 5.18 -8.97 14.52
CA ARG A 130 4.87 -8.52 15.86
C ARG A 130 5.38 -9.58 16.84
N LYS A 131 6.07 -9.12 17.82
CA LYS A 131 6.59 -9.98 18.89
C LYS A 131 5.90 -9.66 20.19
#